data_6aa3fa5faecb88e830aa7cda8597244e
#
_entry.id   6aa3fa5faecb88e830aa7cda8597244e
#
_cell.length_a   1.000
_cell.length_b   1.000
_cell.length_c   1.000
_cell.angle_alpha   90.00
_cell.angle_beta   90.00
_cell.angle_gamma   90.00
#
_symmetry.space_group_name_H-M   'P 1'
#
loop_
_entity.id
_entity.type
_entity.pdbx_description
1 polymer ?
#
loop_
_entity_poly.entity_id
_entity_poly.type
_entity_poly.pdbx_seq_one_letter_code
_entity_poly.pdbx_strand_id
1 'polypeptide(L)'
;EMCIRDRCQADPSLIIQRLMTGDLDADVYIDTISHRAVSAFSKRKLETKLGGASKTVSFKDEALVAFIQQITQLLKFNGPVDMDFFFQDGVYYLSEINPRFGGAYLHAYGAGVDFVKLIKNNLNGVQNTPVFGNYEENIVMMMYDSVVITKLDKVE
;
A
#
# COMPACT_ATOMS: atom_id res chain seq x y z
N GLU A 1 22.69 -20.94 -22.80
CA GLU A 1 21.60 -20.17 -22.16
C GLU A 1 20.83 -19.43 -23.24
N MET A 2 19.58 -19.84 -23.45
CA MET A 2 18.68 -19.12 -24.36
C MET A 2 18.34 -17.76 -23.73
N CYS A 3 18.64 -16.67 -24.44
CA CYS A 3 18.37 -15.33 -23.96
C CYS A 3 16.88 -15.17 -23.64
N ILE A 4 16.54 -14.45 -22.56
CA ILE A 4 15.15 -14.15 -22.17
C ILE A 4 14.39 -13.52 -23.35
N ARG A 5 15.05 -12.66 -24.13
CA ARG A 5 14.51 -12.04 -25.34
C ARG A 5 14.06 -13.07 -26.36
N ASP A 6 14.84 -14.12 -26.59
CA ASP A 6 14.52 -15.15 -27.58
C ASP A 6 13.32 -16.00 -27.15
N ARG A 7 13.18 -16.27 -25.83
CA ARG A 7 12.00 -16.95 -25.29
C ARG A 7 10.73 -16.15 -25.51
N CYS A 8 10.77 -14.82 -25.26
CA CYS A 8 9.59 -13.97 -25.44
C CYS A 8 9.20 -13.77 -26.90
N GLN A 9 10.17 -13.84 -27.85
CA GLN A 9 9.86 -13.85 -29.28
C GLN A 9 9.21 -15.18 -29.72
N ALA A 10 9.53 -16.28 -29.05
CA ALA A 10 8.96 -17.60 -29.34
C ALA A 10 7.59 -17.82 -28.68
N ASP A 11 7.25 -17.07 -27.62
CA ASP A 11 5.98 -17.21 -26.88
C ASP A 11 5.35 -15.83 -26.66
N PRO A 12 4.32 -15.47 -27.44
CA PRO A 12 3.66 -14.16 -27.35
C PRO A 12 2.84 -13.97 -26.06
N SER A 13 2.65 -15.02 -25.25
CA SER A 13 2.01 -14.91 -23.93
C SER A 13 2.94 -14.35 -22.86
N LEU A 14 4.26 -14.29 -23.11
CA LEU A 14 5.25 -13.76 -22.18
C LEU A 14 5.40 -12.25 -22.32
N ILE A 15 5.46 -11.56 -21.18
CA ILE A 15 5.71 -10.12 -21.10
C ILE A 15 7.13 -9.92 -20.57
N ILE A 16 7.93 -9.10 -21.27
CA ILE A 16 9.24 -8.65 -20.78
C ILE A 16 9.05 -7.28 -20.12
N GLN A 17 9.39 -7.17 -18.85
CA GLN A 17 9.41 -5.92 -18.11
C GLN A 17 10.80 -5.64 -17.54
N ARG A 18 11.12 -4.36 -17.33
CA ARG A 18 12.32 -3.98 -16.59
C ARG A 18 12.25 -4.54 -15.18
N LEU A 19 13.32 -5.19 -14.73
CA LEU A 19 13.46 -5.56 -13.33
C LEU A 19 13.60 -4.29 -12.50
N MET A 20 12.66 -4.09 -11.58
CA MET A 20 12.66 -2.97 -10.66
C MET A 20 13.02 -3.46 -9.26
N THR A 21 13.60 -2.58 -8.46
CA THR A 21 14.00 -2.82 -7.08
C THR A 21 13.49 -1.70 -6.17
N GLY A 22 13.55 -1.91 -4.85
CA GLY A 22 13.13 -0.88 -3.88
C GLY A 22 11.62 -0.91 -3.65
N ASP A 23 11.11 -2.06 -3.20
CA ASP A 23 9.69 -2.27 -2.88
C ASP A 23 9.22 -1.35 -1.75
N LEU A 24 8.30 -0.47 -2.08
CA LEU A 24 7.62 0.43 -1.18
C LEU A 24 6.12 0.21 -1.28
N ASP A 25 5.43 0.55 -0.23
CA ASP A 25 3.98 0.39 -0.11
C ASP A 25 3.42 1.63 0.61
N ALA A 26 2.26 2.09 0.19
CA ALA A 26 1.55 3.16 0.85
C ALA A 26 0.07 2.80 1.03
N ASP A 27 -0.39 2.84 2.28
CA ASP A 27 -1.81 2.89 2.57
C ASP A 27 -2.29 4.34 2.38
N VAL A 28 -3.30 4.54 1.53
CA VAL A 28 -3.84 5.85 1.17
C VAL A 28 -5.34 5.89 1.48
N TYR A 29 -5.81 6.99 2.04
CA TYR A 29 -7.25 7.21 2.18
C TYR A 29 -7.71 8.36 1.28
N ILE A 30 -8.69 8.06 0.44
CA ILE A 30 -9.33 9.01 -0.45
C ILE A 30 -10.69 9.38 0.14
N ASP A 31 -10.83 10.62 0.51
CA ASP A 31 -12.06 11.16 1.09
C ASP A 31 -13.21 11.06 0.07
N THR A 32 -14.32 10.47 0.49
CA THR A 32 -15.45 10.17 -0.41
C THR A 32 -16.30 11.39 -0.75
N ILE A 33 -16.08 12.51 -0.07
CA ILE A 33 -16.79 13.77 -0.31
C ILE A 33 -15.98 14.68 -1.24
N SER A 34 -14.69 14.87 -0.93
CA SER A 34 -13.79 15.72 -1.74
C SER A 34 -13.16 14.99 -2.92
N HIS A 35 -13.19 13.66 -2.92
CA HIS A 35 -12.51 12.79 -3.90
C HIS A 35 -10.99 13.04 -4.02
N ARG A 36 -10.36 13.42 -2.89
CA ARG A 36 -8.93 13.69 -2.80
C ARG A 36 -8.27 12.79 -1.76
N ALA A 37 -7.02 12.45 -1.99
CA ALA A 37 -6.21 11.81 -0.96
C ALA A 37 -6.07 12.78 0.23
N VAL A 38 -6.43 12.31 1.44
CA VAL A 38 -6.39 13.09 2.67
C VAL A 38 -5.46 12.49 3.71
N SER A 39 -5.03 11.27 3.51
CA SER A 39 -4.04 10.60 4.37
C SER A 39 -3.23 9.60 3.56
N ALA A 40 -1.95 9.47 3.88
CA ALA A 40 -1.08 8.44 3.34
C ALA A 40 -0.09 7.99 4.41
N PHE A 41 0.13 6.69 4.51
CA PHE A 41 1.13 6.07 5.36
C PHE A 41 2.11 5.29 4.50
N SER A 42 3.35 5.73 4.44
CA SER A 42 4.39 5.14 3.60
C SER A 42 5.25 4.15 4.39
N LYS A 43 5.51 3.00 3.80
CA LYS A 43 6.30 1.94 4.41
C LYS A 43 7.17 1.24 3.38
N ARG A 44 8.35 0.79 3.82
CA ARG A 44 9.26 -0.06 3.04
C ARG A 44 9.03 -1.51 3.44
N LYS A 45 8.92 -2.38 2.47
CA LYS A 45 8.85 -3.82 2.69
C LYS A 45 10.24 -4.34 3.04
N LEU A 46 10.40 -4.90 4.25
CA LEU A 46 11.65 -5.55 4.72
C LEU A 46 11.62 -7.03 4.41
N GLU A 47 10.43 -7.65 4.43
CA GLU A 47 10.22 -9.06 4.13
C GLU A 47 8.83 -9.24 3.54
N THR A 48 8.74 -10.09 2.53
CA THR A 48 7.45 -10.51 1.92
C THR A 48 7.24 -12.01 2.16
N LYS A 49 5.99 -12.40 2.44
CA LYS A 49 5.57 -13.79 2.59
C LYS A 49 4.27 -14.01 1.81
N LEU A 50 4.24 -15.00 0.92
CA LEU A 50 3.06 -15.32 0.10
C LEU A 50 2.49 -14.11 -0.68
N GLY A 51 3.39 -13.26 -1.20
CA GLY A 51 3.01 -12.07 -1.96
C GLY A 51 2.60 -10.84 -1.13
N GLY A 52 2.48 -10.98 0.19
CA GLY A 52 2.17 -9.86 1.10
C GLY A 52 3.37 -9.41 1.93
N ALA A 53 3.38 -8.16 2.39
CA ALA A 53 4.42 -7.65 3.27
C ALA A 53 4.26 -8.22 4.68
N SER A 54 5.23 -9.03 5.13
CA SER A 54 5.25 -9.61 6.49
C SER A 54 6.05 -8.77 7.48
N LYS A 55 7.03 -7.99 7.01
CA LYS A 55 7.75 -6.99 7.80
C LYS A 55 7.85 -5.69 7.02
N THR A 56 7.52 -4.60 7.67
CA THR A 56 7.57 -3.27 7.07
C THR A 56 8.16 -2.27 8.06
N VAL A 57 8.76 -1.20 7.55
CA VAL A 57 9.23 -0.06 8.33
C VAL A 57 8.66 1.24 7.78
N SER A 58 8.15 2.10 8.65
CA SER A 58 7.60 3.40 8.27
C SER A 58 8.70 4.38 7.84
N PHE A 59 8.40 5.21 6.86
CA PHE A 59 9.23 6.34 6.45
C PHE A 59 8.34 7.49 5.97
N LYS A 60 8.91 8.68 5.86
CA LYS A 60 8.24 9.85 5.30
C LYS A 60 8.99 10.33 4.08
N ASP A 61 8.24 10.67 3.03
CA ASP A 61 8.78 11.30 1.83
C ASP A 61 7.71 12.18 1.18
N GLU A 62 7.97 13.47 1.12
CA GLU A 62 7.05 14.44 0.53
C GLU A 62 6.90 14.24 -0.98
N ALA A 63 7.94 13.77 -1.67
CA ALA A 63 7.88 13.50 -3.11
C ALA A 63 6.96 12.32 -3.40
N LEU A 64 6.97 11.26 -2.57
CA LEU A 64 6.03 10.15 -2.68
C LEU A 64 4.59 10.61 -2.43
N VAL A 65 4.37 11.43 -1.39
CA VAL A 65 3.03 11.98 -1.10
C VAL A 65 2.53 12.82 -2.27
N ALA A 66 3.37 13.69 -2.84
CA ALA A 66 3.00 14.49 -4.02
C ALA A 66 2.66 13.61 -5.22
N PHE A 67 3.41 12.53 -5.45
CA PHE A 67 3.14 11.57 -6.52
C PHE A 67 1.82 10.83 -6.30
N ILE A 68 1.52 10.36 -5.08
CA ILE A 68 0.23 9.76 -4.70
C ILE A 68 -0.92 10.73 -4.97
N GLN A 69 -0.77 12.00 -4.62
CA GLN A 69 -1.80 13.02 -4.86
C GLN A 69 -2.05 13.22 -6.36
N GLN A 70 -1.01 13.21 -7.20
CA GLN A 70 -1.15 13.27 -8.66
C GLN A 70 -1.90 12.06 -9.22
N ILE A 71 -1.51 10.84 -8.81
CA ILE A 71 -2.18 9.60 -9.24
C ILE A 71 -3.67 9.64 -8.88
N THR A 72 -4.00 10.02 -7.64
CA THR A 72 -5.37 10.01 -7.14
C THR A 72 -6.26 11.12 -7.72
N GLN A 73 -5.66 12.18 -8.28
CA GLN A 73 -6.39 13.17 -9.08
C GLN A 73 -6.75 12.66 -10.48
N LEU A 74 -5.89 11.83 -11.06
CA LEU A 74 -6.11 11.24 -12.39
C LEU A 74 -7.06 10.04 -12.34
N LEU A 75 -6.92 9.21 -11.33
CA LEU A 75 -7.68 7.98 -11.12
C LEU A 75 -8.65 8.19 -9.95
N LYS A 76 -9.95 8.21 -10.23
CA LYS A 76 -10.99 8.49 -9.23
C LYS A 76 -11.25 7.26 -8.36
N PHE A 77 -10.64 7.23 -7.20
CA PHE A 77 -10.90 6.25 -6.14
C PHE A 77 -11.70 6.88 -5.00
N ASN A 78 -12.25 6.05 -4.12
CA ASN A 78 -12.91 6.43 -2.89
C ASN A 78 -12.55 5.45 -1.77
N GLY A 79 -12.31 5.96 -0.56
CA GLY A 79 -11.98 5.14 0.60
C GLY A 79 -10.53 4.68 0.64
N PRO A 80 -10.25 3.54 1.30
CA PRO A 80 -8.89 3.02 1.42
C PRO A 80 -8.38 2.44 0.10
N VAL A 81 -7.12 2.75 -0.19
CA VAL A 81 -6.39 2.26 -1.36
C VAL A 81 -4.98 1.86 -0.91
N ASP A 82 -4.56 0.69 -1.33
CA ASP A 82 -3.21 0.16 -1.13
C ASP A 82 -2.43 0.33 -2.44
N MET A 83 -1.28 0.98 -2.40
CA MET A 83 -0.47 1.31 -3.57
C MET A 83 0.94 0.78 -3.40
N ASP A 84 1.39 0.00 -4.37
CA ASP A 84 2.76 -0.50 -4.43
C ASP A 84 3.62 0.34 -5.37
N PHE A 85 4.83 0.64 -4.95
CA PHE A 85 5.79 1.44 -5.70
C PHE A 85 7.17 0.78 -5.76
N PHE A 86 7.92 1.12 -6.80
CA PHE A 86 9.36 0.99 -6.82
C PHE A 86 10.01 2.36 -6.71
N PHE A 87 11.17 2.42 -6.07
CA PHE A 87 12.01 3.62 -6.06
C PHE A 87 13.38 3.29 -6.64
N GLN A 88 13.67 3.85 -7.79
CA GLN A 88 14.93 3.59 -8.49
C GLN A 88 15.44 4.85 -9.18
N ASP A 89 16.74 5.11 -9.06
CA ASP A 89 17.42 6.24 -9.70
C ASP A 89 16.80 7.61 -9.30
N GLY A 90 16.29 7.73 -8.05
CA GLY A 90 15.67 8.96 -7.55
C GLY A 90 14.22 9.17 -8.01
N VAL A 91 13.60 8.18 -8.66
CA VAL A 91 12.25 8.27 -9.23
C VAL A 91 11.34 7.20 -8.64
N TYR A 92 10.10 7.58 -8.34
CA TYR A 92 9.03 6.67 -7.96
C TYR A 92 8.33 6.11 -9.21
N TYR A 93 8.07 4.82 -9.19
CA TYR A 93 7.30 4.11 -10.20
C TYR A 93 6.13 3.41 -9.53
N LEU A 94 4.92 3.71 -9.98
CA LEU A 94 3.73 3.00 -9.53
C LEU A 94 3.75 1.57 -10.12
N SER A 95 3.63 0.57 -9.25
CA SER A 95 3.58 -0.85 -9.62
C SER A 95 2.16 -1.37 -9.65
N GLU A 96 1.42 -1.16 -8.57
CA GLU A 96 0.07 -1.71 -8.39
C GLU A 96 -0.81 -0.77 -7.59
N ILE A 97 -2.12 -0.80 -7.87
CA ILE A 97 -3.14 -0.10 -7.08
C ILE A 97 -4.25 -1.09 -6.73
N ASN A 98 -4.50 -1.22 -5.44
CA ASN A 98 -5.54 -2.07 -4.90
C ASN A 98 -6.56 -1.20 -4.15
N PRO A 99 -7.80 -0.98 -4.68
CA PRO A 99 -8.81 -0.14 -4.04
C PRO A 99 -9.47 -0.86 -2.84
N ARG A 100 -8.70 -1.15 -1.84
CA ARG A 100 -9.05 -1.83 -0.59
C ARG A 100 -7.99 -1.54 0.49
N PHE A 101 -8.24 -1.97 1.72
CA PHE A 101 -7.19 -2.00 2.75
C PHE A 101 -6.01 -2.89 2.33
N GLY A 102 -4.80 -2.41 2.53
CA GLY A 102 -3.58 -3.19 2.37
C GLY A 102 -3.49 -4.33 3.37
N GLY A 103 -2.82 -5.44 2.99
CA GLY A 103 -2.58 -6.55 3.91
C GLY A 103 -1.78 -6.15 5.16
N ALA A 104 -0.96 -5.12 5.04
CA ALA A 104 -0.16 -4.56 6.12
C ALA A 104 -0.74 -3.26 6.72
N TYR A 105 -2.03 -2.95 6.51
CA TYR A 105 -2.67 -1.73 7.03
C TYR A 105 -2.60 -1.61 8.56
N LEU A 106 -2.54 -2.73 9.28
CA LEU A 106 -2.37 -2.70 10.74
C LEU A 106 -1.10 -1.93 11.18
N HIS A 107 -0.10 -1.80 10.32
CA HIS A 107 1.06 -0.95 10.57
C HIS A 107 0.65 0.54 10.62
N ALA A 108 -0.09 1.02 9.61
CA ALA A 108 -0.61 2.38 9.58
C ALA A 108 -1.49 2.66 10.80
N TYR A 109 -2.42 1.75 11.13
CA TYR A 109 -3.29 1.87 12.28
C TYR A 109 -2.51 1.93 13.60
N GLY A 110 -1.54 1.02 13.79
CA GLY A 110 -0.68 0.99 14.98
C GLY A 110 0.22 2.23 15.11
N ALA A 111 0.57 2.88 14.00
CA ALA A 111 1.30 4.15 13.96
C ALA A 111 0.39 5.39 14.14
N GLY A 112 -0.91 5.21 14.39
CA GLY A 112 -1.86 6.29 14.64
C GLY A 112 -2.58 6.84 13.39
N VAL A 113 -2.42 6.20 12.23
CA VAL A 113 -3.09 6.57 10.97
C VAL A 113 -4.39 5.75 10.84
N ASP A 114 -5.48 6.29 11.37
CA ASP A 114 -6.76 5.61 11.54
C ASP A 114 -7.74 5.92 10.39
N PHE A 115 -7.77 5.06 9.38
CA PHE A 115 -8.71 5.17 8.27
C PHE A 115 -10.16 4.83 8.67
N VAL A 116 -10.37 4.04 9.73
CA VAL A 116 -11.71 3.74 10.21
C VAL A 116 -12.39 5.00 10.71
N LYS A 117 -11.65 5.88 11.38
CA LYS A 117 -12.12 7.21 11.79
C LYS A 117 -12.48 8.08 10.58
N LEU A 118 -11.67 8.06 9.52
CA LEU A 118 -11.93 8.82 8.29
C LEU A 118 -13.18 8.30 7.57
N ILE A 119 -13.35 6.98 7.50
CA ILE A 119 -14.57 6.34 6.97
C ILE A 119 -15.81 6.78 7.78
N LYS A 120 -15.73 6.73 9.12
CA LYS A 120 -16.85 7.14 9.98
C LYS A 120 -17.24 8.61 9.75
N ASN A 121 -16.26 9.50 9.57
CA ASN A 121 -16.53 10.89 9.25
C ASN A 121 -17.30 11.01 7.93
N ASN A 122 -16.84 10.35 6.86
CA ASN A 122 -17.49 10.39 5.56
C ASN A 122 -18.92 9.79 5.60
N LEU A 123 -19.13 8.70 6.34
CA LEU A 123 -20.47 8.11 6.52
C LEU A 123 -21.44 9.07 7.23
N ASN A 124 -20.92 9.96 8.07
CA ASN A 124 -21.69 11.01 8.73
C ASN A 124 -21.78 12.31 7.90
N GLY A 125 -21.38 12.31 6.63
CA GLY A 125 -21.38 13.50 5.78
C GLY A 125 -20.30 14.53 6.10
N VAL A 126 -19.29 14.17 6.90
CA VAL A 126 -18.19 15.06 7.28
C VAL A 126 -16.99 14.83 6.37
N GLN A 127 -16.56 15.88 5.68
CA GLN A 127 -15.36 15.89 4.87
C GLN A 127 -14.12 15.86 5.76
N ASN A 128 -13.15 15.01 5.42
CA ASN A 128 -11.88 14.93 6.13
C ASN A 128 -10.88 16.00 5.65
N THR A 129 -10.18 16.60 6.60
CA THR A 129 -9.07 17.51 6.30
C THR A 129 -7.82 16.70 5.95
N PRO A 130 -7.08 17.07 4.89
CA PRO A 130 -5.83 16.39 4.55
C PRO A 130 -4.80 16.48 5.67
N VAL A 131 -4.25 15.33 6.07
CA VAL A 131 -3.15 15.22 7.03
C VAL A 131 -2.19 14.14 6.54
N PHE A 132 -0.96 14.55 6.21
CA PHE A 132 0.10 13.67 5.74
C PHE A 132 1.28 13.69 6.70
N GLY A 133 1.98 12.56 6.84
CA GLY A 133 3.19 12.45 7.63
C GLY A 133 3.00 12.59 9.16
N ASN A 134 1.76 12.53 9.65
CA ASN A 134 1.48 12.58 11.11
C ASN A 134 1.64 11.21 11.77
N TYR A 135 2.81 10.61 11.63
CA TYR A 135 3.23 9.36 12.27
C TYR A 135 4.75 9.37 12.45
N GLU A 136 5.29 8.50 13.28
CA GLU A 136 6.73 8.38 13.47
C GLU A 136 7.39 7.54 12.36
N GLU A 137 8.63 7.91 12.01
CA GLU A 137 9.46 7.12 11.12
C GLU A 137 10.17 5.99 11.87
N ASN A 138 10.62 4.99 11.12
CA ASN A 138 11.36 3.84 11.65
C ASN A 138 10.57 2.96 12.63
N ILE A 139 9.25 3.08 12.64
CA ILE A 139 8.39 2.12 13.32
C ILE A 139 8.36 0.85 12.48
N VAL A 140 8.59 -0.28 13.11
CA VAL A 140 8.62 -1.59 12.45
C VAL A 140 7.37 -2.37 12.82
N MET A 141 6.67 -2.89 11.81
CA MET A 141 5.65 -3.91 11.98
C MET A 141 6.23 -5.26 11.58
N MET A 142 5.95 -6.27 12.38
CA MET A 142 6.26 -7.68 12.10
C MET A 142 5.00 -8.52 12.29
N MET A 143 4.58 -9.22 11.25
CA MET A 143 3.49 -10.20 11.33
C MET A 143 4.05 -11.57 11.75
N TYR A 144 3.31 -12.27 12.58
CA TYR A 144 3.64 -13.65 12.98
C TYR A 144 2.39 -14.51 12.93
N ASP A 145 2.57 -15.78 12.59
CA ASP A 145 1.49 -16.76 12.58
C ASP A 145 1.27 -17.30 13.99
N SER A 146 0.00 -17.50 14.36
CA SER A 146 -0.41 -18.14 15.59
C SER A 146 -1.26 -19.36 15.26
N VAL A 147 -1.10 -20.43 16.05
CA VAL A 147 -1.84 -21.67 15.86
C VAL A 147 -2.88 -21.84 16.96
N VAL A 148 -4.14 -22.06 16.57
CA VAL A 148 -5.23 -22.42 17.47
C VAL A 148 -5.66 -23.85 17.17
N ILE A 149 -5.65 -24.69 18.19
CA ILE A 149 -6.12 -26.09 18.10
C ILE A 149 -7.39 -26.22 18.92
N THR A 150 -8.49 -26.58 18.26
CA THR A 150 -9.79 -26.77 18.92
C THR A 150 -10.60 -27.87 18.21
N LYS A 151 -11.68 -28.32 18.84
CA LYS A 151 -12.61 -29.24 18.19
C LYS A 151 -13.49 -28.49 17.21
N LEU A 152 -13.83 -29.11 16.09
CA LEU A 152 -14.64 -28.52 15.01
C LEU A 152 -16.06 -28.13 15.49
N ASP A 153 -16.63 -28.87 16.47
CA ASP A 153 -17.92 -28.59 17.07
C ASP A 153 -17.98 -27.27 17.88
N LYS A 154 -16.85 -26.59 18.01
CA LYS A 154 -16.70 -25.29 18.71
C LYS A 154 -16.21 -24.15 17.82
N VAL A 155 -16.08 -24.39 16.51
CA VAL A 155 -15.70 -23.38 15.53
C VAL A 155 -16.99 -22.98 14.77
N GLU A 156 -17.52 -21.80 15.09
CA GLU A 156 -18.58 -21.14 14.34
C GLU A 156 -18.00 -20.22 13.28
#